data_10d632925c17b6f2a638e309fbf6dbf7
#
_entry.id   10d632925c17b6f2a638e309fbf6dbf7
#
_cell.length_a   1.000
_cell.length_b   1.000
_cell.length_c   1.000
_cell.angle_alpha   90.00
_cell.angle_beta   90.00
_cell.angle_gamma   90.00
#
_symmetry.space_group_name_H-M   'P 1'
#
loop_
_entity.id
_entity.type
_entity.pdbx_description
1 polymer ?
#
loop_
_entity_poly.entity_id
_entity_poly.type
_entity_poly.pdbx_seq_one_letter_code
_entity_poly.pdbx_strand_id
1 'polypeptide(L)'
;MIAIGGGGYVPARILRSFLKQPGSPNIPIQAIGLSLYESLPTADEADAEVEAIGTKVTRTQWLDLSALGEMDNLVGKRVLIVDEVDDTRTTLEYAVKELEKDVEIARRRLGGEKTQFSIFVLHVSLHTAYTFYGD
;
A
#
# COMPACT_ATOMS: atom_id res chain seq x y z
N MET A 1 -10.60 -0.80 4.96
CA MET A 1 -9.93 -0.75 3.64
C MET A 1 -8.87 0.32 3.67
N ILE A 2 -7.77 0.11 2.98
CA ILE A 2 -6.70 1.10 2.78
C ILE A 2 -6.60 1.39 1.29
N ALA A 3 -6.77 2.65 0.90
CA ALA A 3 -6.66 3.10 -0.49
C ALA A 3 -5.28 3.72 -0.74
N ILE A 4 -4.61 3.32 -1.80
CA ILE A 4 -3.32 3.89 -2.18
C ILE A 4 -3.56 5.09 -3.09
N GLY A 5 -3.16 6.28 -2.61
CA GLY A 5 -3.26 7.54 -3.33
C GLY A 5 -4.68 7.89 -3.81
N GLY A 6 -4.77 8.83 -4.72
CA GLY A 6 -6.04 9.25 -5.32
C GLY A 6 -6.68 8.17 -6.18
N GLY A 7 -5.88 7.38 -6.90
CA GLY A 7 -6.35 6.34 -7.80
C GLY A 7 -7.09 5.20 -7.09
N GLY A 8 -6.59 4.77 -5.94
CA GLY A 8 -7.22 3.69 -5.16
C GLY A 8 -8.46 4.12 -4.37
N TYR A 9 -8.63 5.41 -4.09
CA TYR A 9 -9.74 5.89 -3.26
C TYR A 9 -11.12 5.73 -3.91
N VAL A 10 -11.23 6.03 -5.19
CA VAL A 10 -12.50 5.89 -5.94
C VAL A 10 -12.94 4.43 -6.02
N PRO A 11 -12.09 3.47 -6.47
CA PRO A 11 -12.46 2.06 -6.45
C PRO A 11 -12.78 1.54 -5.04
N ALA A 12 -12.07 1.98 -4.00
CA ALA A 12 -12.37 1.60 -2.62
C ALA A 12 -13.79 2.07 -2.21
N ARG A 13 -14.18 3.28 -2.58
CA ARG A 13 -15.53 3.80 -2.35
C ARG A 13 -16.62 2.99 -3.05
N ILE A 14 -16.37 2.59 -4.29
CA ILE A 14 -17.29 1.76 -5.06
C ILE A 14 -17.40 0.38 -4.44
N LEU A 15 -16.28 -0.29 -4.19
CA LEU A 15 -16.23 -1.61 -3.56
C LEU A 15 -16.95 -1.64 -2.22
N ARG A 16 -16.79 -0.61 -1.39
CA ARG A 16 -17.49 -0.51 -0.12
C ARG A 16 -19.01 -0.64 -0.26
N SER A 17 -19.56 -0.06 -1.33
CA SER A 17 -21.01 -0.11 -1.58
C SER A 17 -21.52 -1.54 -1.81
N PHE A 18 -20.70 -2.40 -2.40
CA PHE A 18 -21.02 -3.81 -2.63
C PHE A 18 -20.70 -4.71 -1.44
N LEU A 19 -19.64 -4.39 -0.70
CA LEU A 19 -19.19 -5.21 0.42
C LEU A 19 -19.94 -4.93 1.72
N LYS A 20 -20.59 -3.78 1.83
CA LYS A 20 -21.35 -3.44 3.02
C LYS A 20 -22.59 -4.33 3.14
N GLN A 21 -22.72 -4.98 4.28
CA GLN A 21 -23.93 -5.76 4.60
C GLN A 21 -25.04 -4.84 5.12
N PRO A 22 -26.33 -5.12 4.78
CA PRO A 22 -27.45 -4.38 5.36
C PRO A 22 -27.42 -4.42 6.90
N GLY A 23 -27.63 -3.26 7.53
CA GLY A 23 -27.62 -3.14 8.99
C GLY A 23 -26.24 -3.11 9.65
N SER A 24 -25.15 -3.36 8.91
CA SER A 24 -23.80 -3.25 9.46
C SER A 24 -23.25 -1.82 9.39
N PRO A 25 -22.30 -1.44 10.24
CA PRO A 25 -21.57 -0.17 10.11
C PRO A 25 -20.90 -0.03 8.76
N ASN A 26 -20.60 1.20 8.36
CA ASN A 26 -19.80 1.43 7.17
C ASN A 26 -18.38 0.87 7.35
N ILE A 27 -17.86 0.27 6.28
CA ILE A 27 -16.45 -0.16 6.24
C ILE A 27 -15.58 1.10 6.17
N PRO A 28 -14.68 1.32 7.14
CA PRO A 28 -13.77 2.45 7.09
C PRO A 28 -12.84 2.39 5.88
N ILE A 29 -12.59 3.54 5.26
CA ILE A 29 -11.58 3.69 4.20
C ILE A 29 -10.56 4.72 4.67
N GLN A 30 -9.30 4.32 4.70
CA GLN A 30 -8.18 5.21 4.96
C GLN A 30 -7.33 5.32 3.71
N ALA A 31 -6.87 6.53 3.40
CA ALA A 31 -6.01 6.79 2.26
C ALA A 31 -4.56 6.93 2.71
N ILE A 32 -3.67 6.28 1.98
CA ILE A 32 -2.22 6.48 2.10
C ILE A 32 -1.68 7.05 0.79
N GLY A 33 -0.71 7.96 0.87
CA GLY A 33 -0.07 8.57 -0.28
C GLY A 33 1.37 8.10 -0.40
N LEU A 34 1.78 7.74 -1.61
CA LEU A 34 3.13 7.34 -1.95
C LEU A 34 3.58 8.10 -3.20
N SER A 35 4.84 8.49 -3.23
CA SER A 35 5.47 9.10 -4.41
C SER A 35 6.68 8.29 -4.83
N LEU A 36 6.78 8.06 -6.12
CA LEU A 36 7.95 7.51 -6.78
C LEU A 36 8.87 8.67 -7.19
N TYR A 37 10.11 8.63 -6.75
CA TYR A 37 11.16 9.53 -7.24
C TYR A 37 12.10 8.72 -8.12
N GLU A 38 12.16 9.09 -9.39
CA GLU A 38 13.21 8.65 -10.28
C GLU A 38 14.37 9.65 -10.13
N SER A 39 15.52 9.18 -9.69
CA SER A 39 16.73 9.99 -9.69
C SER A 39 17.20 10.14 -11.14
N LEU A 40 17.00 11.31 -11.73
CA LEU A 40 17.62 11.65 -13.00
C LEU A 40 19.12 11.84 -12.76
N PRO A 41 20.00 11.27 -13.60
CA PRO A 41 21.43 11.56 -13.53
C PRO A 41 21.63 13.07 -13.73
N THR A 42 22.19 13.74 -12.75
CA THR A 42 22.65 15.12 -12.93
C THR A 42 23.89 15.09 -13.80
N ALA A 43 23.96 16.01 -14.77
CA ALA A 43 25.00 16.05 -15.79
C ALA A 43 26.43 16.27 -15.24
N ASP A 44 26.58 16.51 -13.95
CA ASP A 44 27.87 16.79 -13.30
C ASP A 44 28.55 15.55 -12.67
N GLU A 45 27.95 14.35 -12.76
CA GLU A 45 28.50 13.11 -12.20
C GLU A 45 28.94 12.11 -13.29
N ALA A 46 29.63 12.59 -14.31
CA ALA A 46 30.10 11.76 -15.43
C ALA A 46 31.21 10.75 -15.06
N ASP A 47 31.74 10.77 -13.83
CA ASP A 47 32.85 9.92 -13.39
C ASP A 47 32.57 9.08 -12.12
N ALA A 48 31.34 9.04 -11.62
CA ALA A 48 30.96 8.11 -10.56
C ALA A 48 30.39 6.84 -11.21
N GLU A 49 30.87 5.69 -10.77
CA GLU A 49 30.36 4.38 -11.13
C GLU A 49 28.81 4.41 -11.11
N VAL A 50 28.20 3.93 -12.20
CA VAL A 50 26.74 3.89 -12.38
C VAL A 50 26.14 3.02 -11.28
N GLU A 51 25.96 3.61 -10.09
CA GLU A 51 25.07 3.04 -9.10
C GLU A 51 23.65 3.07 -9.71
N ALA A 52 23.06 1.89 -9.76
CA ALA A 52 21.75 1.64 -10.35
C ALA A 52 20.78 2.77 -10.04
N ILE A 53 20.17 3.34 -11.08
CA ILE A 53 19.10 4.31 -10.98
C ILE A 53 18.01 3.69 -10.11
N GLY A 54 18.04 3.97 -8.82
CA GLY A 54 17.14 3.40 -7.85
C GLY A 54 15.85 4.21 -7.82
N THR A 55 14.74 3.59 -8.16
CA THR A 55 13.42 4.16 -7.93
C THR A 55 13.16 4.19 -6.42
N LYS A 56 13.14 5.39 -5.82
CA LYS A 56 12.87 5.55 -4.40
C LYS A 56 11.39 5.84 -4.17
N VAL A 57 10.72 4.98 -3.43
CA VAL A 57 9.35 5.23 -2.96
C VAL A 57 9.40 5.97 -1.63
N THR A 58 8.63 7.05 -1.51
CA THR A 58 8.48 7.79 -0.27
C THR A 58 7.02 7.92 0.13
N ARG A 59 6.78 7.97 1.43
CA ARG A 59 5.46 8.22 2.00
C ARG A 59 5.17 9.72 1.91
N THR A 60 4.09 10.12 1.26
CA THR A 60 3.59 11.50 1.24
C THR A 60 2.46 11.69 2.23
N GLN A 61 1.65 10.66 2.43
CA GLN A 61 0.60 10.59 3.44
C GLN A 61 0.55 9.17 3.99
N TRP A 62 0.49 9.03 5.30
CA TRP A 62 0.46 7.72 5.94
C TRP A 62 -0.58 7.70 7.06
N LEU A 63 -0.88 6.49 7.55
CA LEU A 63 -1.73 6.33 8.72
C LEU A 63 -1.03 6.98 9.93
N ASP A 64 -1.77 7.76 10.70
CA ASP A 64 -1.22 8.39 11.89
C ASP A 64 -1.02 7.35 13.01
N LEU A 65 0.24 6.99 13.21
CA LEU A 65 0.63 6.06 14.27
C LEU A 65 0.69 6.71 15.65
N SER A 66 0.67 8.05 15.72
CA SER A 66 0.73 8.78 16.97
C SER A 66 -0.64 8.99 17.60
N ALA A 67 -1.69 9.01 16.81
CA ALA A 67 -3.05 8.93 17.30
C ALA A 67 -3.31 7.47 17.73
N LEU A 68 -3.33 7.24 19.03
CA LEU A 68 -3.73 5.97 19.63
C LEU A 68 -4.98 5.43 18.95
N GLY A 69 -4.83 4.48 18.04
CA GLY A 69 -5.98 3.78 17.49
C GLY A 69 -5.89 3.28 16.07
N GLU A 70 -5.19 3.91 15.14
CA GLU A 70 -5.33 3.50 13.73
C GLU A 70 -4.63 2.18 13.41
N MET A 71 -3.36 2.01 13.79
CA MET A 71 -2.67 0.72 13.62
C MET A 71 -3.16 -0.33 14.60
N ASP A 72 -3.47 0.09 15.82
CA ASP A 72 -4.04 -0.80 16.84
C ASP A 72 -5.38 -1.37 16.36
N ASN A 73 -6.17 -0.58 15.63
CA ASN A 73 -7.42 -1.02 15.03
C ASN A 73 -7.25 -2.01 13.87
N LEU A 74 -6.05 -2.12 13.31
CA LEU A 74 -5.77 -3.08 12.24
C LEU A 74 -5.29 -4.44 12.77
N VAL A 75 -4.81 -4.51 14.01
CA VAL A 75 -4.32 -5.76 14.60
C VAL A 75 -5.42 -6.83 14.62
N GLY A 76 -5.10 -8.00 14.07
CA GLY A 76 -6.04 -9.13 14.00
C GLY A 76 -7.19 -8.96 13.00
N LYS A 77 -7.17 -7.92 12.18
CA LYS A 77 -8.23 -7.66 11.19
C LYS A 77 -7.88 -8.20 9.80
N ARG A 78 -8.92 -8.30 8.97
CA ARG A 78 -8.78 -8.50 7.53
C ARG A 78 -8.78 -7.13 6.86
N VAL A 79 -7.67 -6.78 6.23
CA VAL A 79 -7.44 -5.47 5.63
C VAL A 79 -7.35 -5.62 4.12
N LEU A 80 -8.20 -4.92 3.38
CA LEU A 80 -8.14 -4.85 1.93
C LEU A 80 -7.39 -3.58 1.52
N ILE A 81 -6.29 -3.76 0.81
CA ILE A 81 -5.53 -2.69 0.16
C ILE A 81 -6.08 -2.54 -1.25
N VAL A 82 -6.41 -1.31 -1.64
CA VAL A 82 -7.02 -0.99 -2.94
C VAL A 82 -6.18 0.01 -3.68
N ASP A 83 -5.84 -0.31 -4.92
CA ASP A 83 -5.17 0.59 -5.86
C ASP A 83 -5.86 0.55 -7.22
N GLU A 84 -5.61 1.56 -8.06
CA GLU A 84 -6.12 1.63 -9.41
C GLU A 84 -5.34 0.72 -10.36
N VAL A 85 -4.03 0.81 -10.31
CA VAL A 85 -3.13 0.14 -11.25
C VAL A 85 -1.91 -0.45 -10.55
N ASP A 86 -1.54 -1.66 -10.94
CA ASP A 86 -0.27 -2.28 -10.60
C ASP A 86 0.56 -2.39 -11.89
N ASP A 87 1.42 -1.41 -12.11
CA ASP A 87 2.26 -1.34 -13.31
C ASP A 87 3.63 -1.98 -13.08
N THR A 88 4.43 -1.42 -12.19
CA THR A 88 5.78 -1.95 -11.86
C THR A 88 5.82 -2.74 -10.56
N ARG A 89 4.73 -2.81 -9.84
CA ARG A 89 4.58 -3.39 -8.51
C ARG A 89 5.37 -2.68 -7.40
N THR A 90 6.29 -1.79 -7.73
CA THR A 90 7.19 -1.14 -6.78
C THR A 90 6.44 -0.39 -5.67
N THR A 91 5.46 0.41 -6.04
CA THR A 91 4.64 1.19 -5.09
C THR A 91 3.80 0.28 -4.21
N LEU A 92 3.13 -0.71 -4.82
CA LEU A 92 2.25 -1.64 -4.11
C LEU A 92 3.04 -2.53 -3.14
N GLU A 93 4.17 -3.08 -3.58
CA GLU A 93 5.05 -3.90 -2.74
C GLU A 93 5.59 -3.10 -1.55
N TYR A 94 6.02 -1.86 -1.78
CA TYR A 94 6.44 -0.96 -0.70
C TYR A 94 5.32 -0.73 0.31
N ALA A 95 4.11 -0.40 -0.17
CA ALA A 95 2.95 -0.15 0.68
C ALA A 95 2.64 -1.36 1.57
N VAL A 96 2.59 -2.55 1.00
CA VAL A 96 2.31 -3.79 1.73
C VAL A 96 3.36 -4.06 2.79
N LYS A 97 4.65 -4.02 2.44
CA LYS A 97 5.76 -4.26 3.37
C LYS A 97 5.76 -3.29 4.54
N GLU A 98 5.53 -2.01 4.28
CA GLU A 98 5.50 -1.00 5.32
C GLU A 98 4.26 -1.12 6.22
N LEU A 99 3.10 -1.44 5.68
CA LEU A 99 1.89 -1.71 6.46
C LEU A 99 2.05 -2.96 7.32
N GLU A 100 2.57 -4.05 6.78
CA GLU A 100 2.84 -5.28 7.55
C GLU A 100 3.80 -5.01 8.70
N LYS A 101 4.87 -4.27 8.45
CA LYS A 101 5.85 -3.89 9.46
C LYS A 101 5.23 -3.07 10.60
N ASP A 102 4.49 -2.03 10.23
CA ASP A 102 3.89 -1.11 11.21
C ASP A 102 2.82 -1.82 12.05
N VAL A 103 1.98 -2.64 11.44
CA VAL A 103 0.97 -3.44 12.15
C VAL A 103 1.61 -4.51 13.03
N GLU A 104 2.70 -5.13 12.59
CA GLU A 104 3.42 -6.13 13.41
C GLU A 104 4.06 -5.48 14.66
N ILE A 105 4.56 -4.25 14.55
CA ILE A 105 5.05 -3.48 15.71
C ILE A 105 3.90 -3.24 16.69
N ALA A 106 2.74 -2.81 16.22
CA ALA A 106 1.56 -2.62 17.05
C ALA A 106 1.09 -3.93 17.69
N ARG A 107 1.06 -5.03 16.93
CA ARG A 107 0.70 -6.35 17.43
C ARG A 107 1.60 -6.83 18.56
N ARG A 108 2.92 -6.63 18.46
CA ARG A 108 3.88 -7.02 19.52
C ARG A 108 3.65 -6.24 20.80
N ARG A 109 3.24 -4.99 20.70
CA ARG A 109 2.96 -4.13 21.86
C ARG A 109 1.65 -4.50 22.55
N LEU A 110 0.60 -4.76 21.78
CA LEU A 110 -0.76 -4.97 22.29
C LEU A 110 -1.09 -6.44 22.54
N GLY A 111 -0.39 -7.35 21.90
CA GLY A 111 -0.83 -8.73 21.73
C GLY A 111 -1.93 -8.84 20.69
N GLY A 112 -2.36 -10.05 20.37
CA GLY A 112 -3.45 -10.29 19.45
C GLY A 112 -3.04 -11.11 18.23
N GLU A 113 -4.02 -11.41 17.38
CA GLU A 113 -3.84 -12.22 16.18
C GLU A 113 -3.12 -11.44 15.07
N LYS A 114 -2.56 -12.17 14.11
CA LYS A 114 -1.92 -11.58 12.94
C LYS A 114 -2.97 -10.96 12.02
N THR A 115 -2.69 -9.76 11.54
CA THR A 115 -3.49 -9.10 10.51
C THR A 115 -3.32 -9.78 9.16
N GLN A 116 -4.42 -9.96 8.44
CA GLN A 116 -4.41 -10.52 7.10
C GLN A 116 -4.61 -9.39 6.08
N PHE A 117 -3.64 -9.23 5.19
CA PHE A 117 -3.74 -8.29 4.09
C PHE A 117 -4.17 -9.00 2.80
N SER A 118 -5.06 -8.37 2.07
CA SER A 118 -5.45 -8.75 0.71
C SER A 118 -5.34 -7.52 -0.19
N ILE A 119 -5.09 -7.73 -1.47
CA ILE A 119 -4.86 -6.67 -2.43
C ILE A 119 -5.92 -6.75 -3.52
N PHE A 120 -6.45 -5.60 -3.90
CA PHE A 120 -7.33 -5.43 -5.04
C PHE A 120 -6.83 -4.30 -5.91
N VAL A 121 -6.59 -4.58 -7.18
CA VAL A 121 -6.25 -3.61 -8.22
C VAL A 121 -7.21 -3.74 -9.38
N LEU A 122 -7.56 -2.61 -10.02
CA LEU A 122 -8.43 -2.61 -11.19
C LEU A 122 -7.71 -3.06 -12.45
N HIS A 123 -6.44 -2.73 -12.57
CA HIS A 123 -5.63 -2.99 -13.74
C HIS A 123 -4.24 -3.46 -13.36
N VAL A 124 -3.81 -4.55 -13.98
CA VAL A 124 -2.45 -5.09 -13.86
C VAL A 124 -1.81 -4.99 -15.24
N SER A 125 -0.61 -4.40 -15.34
CA SER A 125 0.09 -4.36 -16.62
C SER A 125 0.53 -5.77 -17.03
N LEU A 126 0.58 -6.03 -18.34
CA LEU A 126 1.02 -7.33 -18.84
C LEU A 126 2.45 -7.68 -18.39
N HIS A 127 3.30 -6.69 -18.24
CA HIS A 127 4.66 -6.88 -17.75
C HIS A 127 4.67 -7.44 -16.32
N THR A 128 3.81 -6.95 -15.47
CA THR A 128 3.67 -7.41 -14.08
C THR A 128 3.01 -8.79 -14.00
N ALA A 129 2.06 -9.09 -14.89
CA ALA A 129 1.37 -10.37 -14.92
C ALA A 129 2.32 -11.55 -15.21
N TYR A 130 3.28 -11.38 -16.09
CA TYR A 130 4.25 -12.43 -16.44
C TYR A 130 5.20 -12.81 -15.30
N THR A 131 5.46 -11.93 -14.35
CA THR A 131 6.29 -12.23 -13.17
C THR A 131 5.61 -13.16 -12.16
N PHE A 132 4.29 -13.34 -12.22
CA PHE A 132 3.57 -14.23 -11.33
C PHE A 132 3.51 -15.70 -11.78
N TYR A 133 3.68 -15.95 -13.07
CA TYR A 133 3.50 -17.28 -13.66
C TYR A 133 4.82 -17.93 -14.11
N GLY A 134 5.95 -17.35 -13.74
CA GLY A 134 7.28 -17.74 -14.20
C GLY A 134 8.15 -18.49 -13.19
N ASP A 135 7.59 -18.93 -12.06
CA ASP A 135 8.29 -19.79 -11.08
C ASP A 135 7.53 -21.08 -10.80
#